data_f6f4a6b67ce7da1e7afee7c8ed3d7d59
#
_entry.id   f6f4a6b67ce7da1e7afee7c8ed3d7d59
#
_cell.length_a   1.000
_cell.length_b   1.000
_cell.length_c   1.000
_cell.angle_alpha   90.00
_cell.angle_beta   90.00
_cell.angle_gamma   90.00
#
_symmetry.space_group_name_H-M   'P 1'
#
loop_
_entity.id
_entity.type
_entity.pdbx_description
1 polymer ?
#
loop_
_entity_poly.entity_id
_entity_poly.type
_entity_poly.pdbx_seq_one_letter_code
_entity_poly.pdbx_strand_id
1 'polypeptide(L)'
;VSLQYINEKGDIKKPRTNTIMPRLVYIYEGVDRENKRHELLTLKHFGGVYEGAKGVETLWKEVGEYIEESYDTDYLEKVYINGDGAGWIKSGAVHIEKGKFVLDRFHMHKYIIKATSHLMDSADDARSEIYRAIRRKEKHTAETVFNHILEITDSEAKRKTVQASKDYILGNW
;
A
#
# COMPACT_ATOMS: atom_id res chain seq x y z
N VAL A 1 -6.57 -11.33 6.41
CA VAL A 1 -7.31 -11.84 7.59
C VAL A 1 -6.31 -12.54 8.50
N SER A 2 -6.20 -12.13 9.77
CA SER A 2 -5.38 -12.83 10.75
C SER A 2 -6.26 -13.69 11.65
N LEU A 3 -5.92 -14.97 11.75
CA LEU A 3 -6.57 -15.91 12.65
C LEU A 3 -5.79 -15.97 13.97
N GLN A 4 -6.45 -15.70 15.09
CA GLN A 4 -5.86 -15.81 16.42
C GLN A 4 -6.37 -17.07 17.12
N TYR A 5 -5.46 -17.86 17.67
CA TYR A 5 -5.80 -19.04 18.47
C TYR A 5 -5.67 -18.72 19.96
N ILE A 6 -6.63 -19.17 20.73
CA ILE A 6 -6.62 -19.10 22.19
C ILE A 6 -6.10 -20.46 22.73
N ASN A 7 -5.19 -20.42 23.72
CA ASN A 7 -4.71 -21.65 24.35
C ASN A 7 -5.78 -22.25 25.29
N GLU A 8 -5.53 -23.46 25.80
CA GLU A 8 -6.46 -24.16 26.70
C GLU A 8 -6.76 -23.42 28.01
N LYS A 9 -5.92 -22.44 28.39
CA LYS A 9 -6.10 -21.58 29.58
C LYS A 9 -6.85 -20.26 29.26
N GLY A 10 -7.29 -20.08 28.03
CA GLY A 10 -7.96 -18.85 27.58
C GLY A 10 -7.04 -17.67 27.27
N ASP A 11 -5.71 -17.84 27.38
CA ASP A 11 -4.77 -16.77 27.05
C ASP A 11 -4.61 -16.65 25.53
N ILE A 12 -4.62 -15.43 25.03
CA ILE A 12 -4.25 -15.14 23.63
C ILE A 12 -2.76 -15.40 23.46
N LYS A 13 -2.40 -16.45 22.71
CA LYS A 13 -1.00 -16.70 22.38
C LYS A 13 -0.44 -15.52 21.57
N LYS A 14 0.87 -15.27 21.72
CA LYS A 14 1.55 -14.18 21.03
C LYS A 14 1.21 -14.18 19.52
N PRO A 15 0.80 -13.04 18.93
CA PRO A 15 0.27 -12.99 17.56
C PRO A 15 1.14 -13.64 16.49
N ARG A 16 2.47 -13.68 16.70
CA ARG A 16 3.43 -14.25 15.75
C ARG A 16 3.44 -15.77 15.66
N THR A 17 2.92 -16.48 16.66
CA THR A 17 2.96 -17.95 16.69
C THR A 17 1.65 -18.60 16.25
N ASN A 18 0.55 -17.83 16.22
CA ASN A 18 -0.79 -18.34 15.94
C ASN A 18 -1.54 -17.51 14.89
N THR A 19 -0.82 -16.77 14.05
CA THR A 19 -1.44 -15.94 13.04
C THR A 19 -1.06 -16.44 11.65
N ILE A 20 -2.06 -16.79 10.86
CA ILE A 20 -1.90 -17.07 9.43
C ILE A 20 -2.31 -15.81 8.69
N MET A 21 -1.43 -15.31 7.83
CA MET A 21 -1.69 -14.13 6.99
C MET A 21 -1.74 -14.55 5.52
N PRO A 22 -2.92 -14.91 5.00
CA PRO A 22 -3.06 -15.19 3.58
C PRO A 22 -2.78 -13.93 2.76
N ARG A 23 -2.12 -14.10 1.62
CA ARG A 23 -1.92 -13.06 0.63
C ARG A 23 -3.01 -13.17 -0.42
N LEU A 24 -3.47 -12.02 -0.90
CA LEU A 24 -4.55 -11.95 -1.89
C LEU A 24 -4.20 -10.90 -2.93
N VAL A 25 -4.26 -11.29 -4.18
CA VAL A 25 -4.10 -10.41 -5.35
C VAL A 25 -5.37 -10.48 -6.19
N TYR A 26 -5.82 -9.32 -6.67
CA TYR A 26 -6.91 -9.21 -7.64
C TYR A 26 -6.35 -8.65 -8.94
N ILE A 27 -6.70 -9.29 -10.07
CA ILE A 27 -6.51 -8.72 -11.41
C ILE A 27 -7.89 -8.31 -11.93
N TYR A 28 -7.99 -7.12 -12.49
CA TYR A 28 -9.19 -6.63 -13.14
C TYR A 28 -8.84 -5.59 -14.22
N GLU A 29 -9.65 -5.49 -15.25
CA GLU A 29 -9.42 -4.61 -16.40
C GLU A 29 -9.94 -3.19 -16.19
N GLY A 30 -10.89 -3.02 -15.30
CA GLY A 30 -11.50 -1.74 -15.03
C GLY A 30 -12.62 -1.82 -14.00
N VAL A 31 -13.32 -0.70 -13.84
CA VAL A 31 -14.46 -0.58 -12.93
C VAL A 31 -15.67 -0.13 -13.72
N ASP A 32 -16.73 -0.94 -13.72
CA ASP A 32 -18.03 -0.51 -14.23
C ASP A 32 -18.57 0.64 -13.33
N ARG A 33 -18.71 1.82 -13.90
CA ARG A 33 -19.21 3.02 -13.22
C ARG A 33 -20.65 3.34 -13.57
N GLU A 34 -21.25 2.62 -14.50
CA GLU A 34 -22.63 2.85 -14.92
C GLU A 34 -23.63 2.30 -13.89
N ASN A 35 -23.18 1.25 -13.16
CA ASN A 35 -23.95 0.68 -12.06
C ASN A 35 -23.59 1.34 -10.71
N LYS A 36 -24.58 1.54 -9.83
CA LYS A 36 -24.41 2.11 -8.49
C LYS A 36 -23.40 1.36 -7.60
N ARG A 37 -23.01 0.13 -7.95
CA ARG A 37 -22.13 -0.75 -7.15
C ARG A 37 -20.68 -0.74 -7.59
N HIS A 38 -20.30 -0.08 -8.69
CA HIS A 38 -18.92 -0.05 -9.20
C HIS A 38 -18.26 -1.44 -9.23
N GLU A 39 -18.76 -2.33 -10.05
CA GLU A 39 -18.25 -3.70 -10.16
C GLU A 39 -16.90 -3.74 -10.89
N LEU A 40 -16.00 -4.64 -10.44
CA LEU A 40 -14.74 -4.86 -11.11
C LEU A 40 -14.95 -5.73 -12.36
N LEU A 41 -14.42 -5.27 -13.50
CA LEU A 41 -14.53 -5.99 -14.77
C LEU A 41 -13.43 -7.06 -14.86
N THR A 42 -13.78 -8.23 -15.40
CA THR A 42 -12.85 -9.37 -15.64
C THR A 42 -12.05 -9.75 -14.38
N LEU A 43 -12.75 -9.88 -13.24
CA LEU A 43 -12.11 -10.08 -11.95
C LEU A 43 -11.55 -11.51 -11.80
N LYS A 44 -10.24 -11.62 -11.57
CA LYS A 44 -9.53 -12.86 -11.21
C LYS A 44 -8.88 -12.73 -9.86
N HIS A 45 -8.96 -13.75 -9.02
CA HIS A 45 -8.37 -13.80 -7.69
C HIS A 45 -7.21 -14.79 -7.63
N PHE A 46 -6.15 -14.41 -6.94
CA PHE A 46 -5.05 -15.27 -6.51
C PHE A 46 -4.94 -15.15 -5.00
N GLY A 47 -5.00 -16.25 -4.27
CA GLY A 47 -4.99 -16.19 -2.83
C GLY A 47 -4.54 -17.48 -2.20
N GLY A 48 -3.75 -17.36 -1.14
CA GLY A 48 -3.24 -18.51 -0.40
C GLY A 48 -2.26 -18.13 0.70
N VAL A 49 -1.70 -19.15 1.34
CA VAL A 49 -0.65 -18.99 2.35
C VAL A 49 0.70 -19.08 1.64
N TYR A 50 1.22 -17.95 1.20
CA TYR A 50 2.52 -17.84 0.54
C TYR A 50 3.53 -17.30 1.55
N GLU A 51 4.33 -18.17 2.16
CA GLU A 51 5.27 -17.80 3.22
C GLU A 51 6.67 -17.48 2.66
N GLY A 52 7.34 -16.52 3.31
CA GLY A 52 8.71 -16.14 2.99
C GLY A 52 8.88 -15.57 1.57
N ALA A 53 10.14 -15.43 1.15
CA ALA A 53 10.47 -14.88 -0.16
C ALA A 53 10.04 -15.80 -1.31
N LYS A 54 10.27 -17.11 -1.16
CA LYS A 54 9.91 -18.10 -2.18
C LYS A 54 8.40 -18.19 -2.40
N GLY A 55 7.59 -18.10 -1.32
CA GLY A 55 6.13 -18.05 -1.45
C GLY A 55 5.65 -16.80 -2.18
N VAL A 56 6.29 -15.64 -1.92
CA VAL A 56 5.99 -14.40 -2.66
C VAL A 56 6.31 -14.54 -4.14
N GLU A 57 7.48 -15.10 -4.46
CA GLU A 57 7.88 -15.36 -5.85
C GLU A 57 6.89 -16.28 -6.56
N THR A 58 6.47 -17.36 -5.90
CA THR A 58 5.45 -18.28 -6.45
C THR A 58 4.14 -17.56 -6.76
N LEU A 59 3.62 -16.74 -5.81
CA LEU A 59 2.40 -15.96 -6.03
C LEU A 59 2.52 -15.05 -7.26
N TRP A 60 3.61 -14.29 -7.37
CA TRP A 60 3.79 -13.37 -8.48
C TRP A 60 4.06 -14.07 -9.81
N LYS A 61 4.64 -15.28 -9.78
CA LYS A 61 4.77 -16.12 -10.95
C LYS A 61 3.41 -16.59 -11.46
N GLU A 62 2.54 -17.12 -10.59
CA GLU A 62 1.17 -17.49 -10.94
C GLU A 62 0.37 -16.32 -11.53
N VAL A 63 0.55 -15.10 -10.97
CA VAL A 63 -0.07 -13.87 -11.48
C VAL A 63 0.47 -13.51 -12.85
N GLY A 64 1.78 -13.63 -13.07
CA GLY A 64 2.44 -13.34 -14.34
C GLY A 64 2.02 -14.31 -15.45
N GLU A 65 2.03 -15.61 -15.17
CA GLU A 65 1.57 -16.67 -16.08
C GLU A 65 0.13 -16.41 -16.54
N TYR A 66 -0.76 -16.05 -15.62
CA TYR A 66 -2.14 -15.71 -15.99
C TYR A 66 -2.22 -14.48 -16.91
N ILE A 67 -1.39 -13.45 -16.66
CA ILE A 67 -1.37 -12.25 -17.52
C ILE A 67 -0.91 -12.63 -18.93
N GLU A 68 0.16 -13.43 -19.05
CA GLU A 68 0.70 -13.88 -20.33
C GLU A 68 -0.29 -14.77 -21.12
N GLU A 69 -1.05 -15.61 -20.40
CA GLU A 69 -2.04 -16.51 -21.02
C GLU A 69 -3.35 -15.80 -21.41
N SER A 70 -3.72 -14.74 -20.69
CA SER A 70 -5.03 -14.10 -20.84
C SER A 70 -5.01 -12.81 -21.65
N TYR A 71 -3.84 -12.19 -21.82
CA TYR A 71 -3.69 -10.90 -22.49
C TYR A 71 -2.61 -10.95 -23.56
N ASP A 72 -2.82 -10.19 -24.63
CA ASP A 72 -1.79 -9.95 -25.64
C ASP A 72 -0.75 -8.97 -25.05
N THR A 73 0.40 -9.51 -24.64
CA THR A 73 1.46 -8.75 -23.98
C THR A 73 2.12 -7.71 -24.87
N ASP A 74 2.02 -7.83 -26.20
CA ASP A 74 2.54 -6.83 -27.15
C ASP A 74 1.76 -5.52 -27.07
N TYR A 75 0.44 -5.62 -26.84
CA TYR A 75 -0.44 -4.45 -26.68
C TYR A 75 -0.57 -3.96 -25.24
N LEU A 76 -0.09 -4.73 -24.27
CA LEU A 76 -0.13 -4.35 -22.86
C LEU A 76 0.91 -3.27 -22.57
N GLU A 77 0.48 -2.04 -22.31
CA GLU A 77 1.40 -0.93 -22.03
C GLU A 77 1.96 -0.94 -20.61
N LYS A 78 1.11 -1.19 -19.62
CA LYS A 78 1.47 -1.16 -18.18
C LYS A 78 0.52 -2.01 -17.35
N VAL A 79 1.09 -2.65 -16.31
CA VAL A 79 0.35 -3.32 -15.25
C VAL A 79 0.52 -2.53 -13.95
N TYR A 80 -0.55 -1.94 -13.43
CA TYR A 80 -0.51 -1.21 -12.18
C TYR A 80 -0.76 -2.14 -11.00
N ILE A 81 0.20 -2.20 -10.07
CA ILE A 81 0.12 -3.00 -8.86
C ILE A 81 -0.18 -2.07 -7.69
N ASN A 82 -1.44 -2.03 -7.29
CA ASN A 82 -1.89 -1.18 -6.19
C ASN A 82 -1.78 -1.90 -4.85
N GLY A 83 -1.29 -1.22 -3.82
CA GLY A 83 -1.27 -1.76 -2.48
C GLY A 83 -0.77 -0.79 -1.41
N ASP A 84 -0.73 -1.28 -0.18
CA ASP A 84 -0.39 -0.53 1.02
C ASP A 84 1.11 -0.26 1.22
N GLY A 85 1.95 -0.62 0.26
CA GLY A 85 3.41 -0.46 0.34
C GLY A 85 4.14 -1.61 1.03
N ALA A 86 3.46 -2.71 1.36
CA ALA A 86 4.13 -3.90 1.87
C ALA A 86 5.15 -4.44 0.85
N GLY A 87 6.31 -4.90 1.34
CA GLY A 87 7.43 -5.33 0.49
C GLY A 87 7.05 -6.41 -0.51
N TRP A 88 6.21 -7.36 -0.10
CA TRP A 88 5.73 -8.43 -0.96
C TRP A 88 4.83 -7.92 -2.11
N ILE A 89 4.10 -6.82 -1.93
CA ILE A 89 3.29 -6.21 -2.99
C ILE A 89 4.19 -5.45 -3.96
N LYS A 90 5.16 -4.68 -3.42
CA LYS A 90 6.12 -3.96 -4.25
C LYS A 90 6.95 -4.88 -5.14
N SER A 91 7.29 -6.07 -4.63
CA SER A 91 8.05 -7.04 -5.43
C SER A 91 7.31 -7.50 -6.69
N GLY A 92 5.98 -7.40 -6.72
CA GLY A 92 5.22 -7.67 -7.94
C GLY A 92 5.67 -6.85 -9.15
N ALA A 93 6.09 -5.61 -8.94
CA ALA A 93 6.61 -4.78 -10.03
C ALA A 93 7.95 -5.27 -10.63
N VAL A 94 8.63 -6.19 -9.94
CA VAL A 94 9.86 -6.82 -10.45
C VAL A 94 9.53 -8.12 -11.19
N HIS A 95 8.48 -8.83 -10.76
CA HIS A 95 8.10 -10.13 -11.33
C HIS A 95 7.15 -10.02 -12.53
N ILE A 96 6.37 -8.94 -12.60
CA ILE A 96 5.42 -8.71 -13.69
C ILE A 96 6.06 -7.80 -14.75
N GLU A 97 6.11 -8.27 -15.98
CA GLU A 97 6.57 -7.44 -17.11
C GLU A 97 5.71 -6.17 -17.23
N LYS A 98 6.36 -5.02 -17.44
CA LYS A 98 5.71 -3.69 -17.46
C LYS A 98 4.96 -3.33 -16.17
N GLY A 99 5.25 -4.08 -15.06
CA GLY A 99 4.67 -3.85 -13.74
C GLY A 99 5.11 -2.53 -13.13
N LYS A 100 4.17 -1.78 -12.54
CA LYS A 100 4.44 -0.55 -11.83
C LYS A 100 3.67 -0.51 -10.51
N PHE A 101 4.41 -0.44 -9.40
CA PHE A 101 3.81 -0.26 -8.10
C PHE A 101 3.17 1.14 -7.96
N VAL A 102 1.99 1.18 -7.37
CA VAL A 102 1.27 2.41 -7.03
C VAL A 102 0.78 2.29 -5.59
N LEU A 103 1.18 3.23 -4.74
CA LEU A 103 0.68 3.29 -3.37
C LEU A 103 -0.83 3.58 -3.36
N ASP A 104 -1.59 2.78 -2.64
CA ASP A 104 -3.03 3.00 -2.56
C ASP A 104 -3.36 4.33 -1.88
N ARG A 105 -4.41 4.97 -2.39
CA ARG A 105 -4.80 6.31 -1.99
C ARG A 105 -5.30 6.37 -0.54
N PHE A 106 -5.91 5.32 -0.03
CA PHE A 106 -6.42 5.27 1.33
C PHE A 106 -5.27 5.29 2.34
N HIS A 107 -4.25 4.45 2.15
CA HIS A 107 -3.09 4.42 3.04
C HIS A 107 -2.25 5.70 2.92
N MET A 108 -2.05 6.21 1.71
CA MET A 108 -1.40 7.50 1.50
C MET A 108 -2.10 8.61 2.31
N HIS A 109 -3.41 8.75 2.16
CA HIS A 109 -4.21 9.74 2.88
C HIS A 109 -4.15 9.56 4.40
N LYS A 110 -4.28 8.32 4.88
CA LYS A 110 -4.19 7.97 6.30
C LYS A 110 -2.88 8.44 6.94
N TYR A 111 -1.74 8.24 6.27
CA TYR A 111 -0.44 8.66 6.79
C TYR A 111 -0.24 10.17 6.73
N ILE A 112 -0.74 10.85 5.70
CA ILE A 112 -0.73 12.32 5.62
C ILE A 112 -1.56 12.91 6.76
N ILE A 113 -2.77 12.39 7.02
CA ILE A 113 -3.58 12.83 8.17
C ILE A 113 -2.87 12.60 9.49
N LYS A 114 -2.26 11.43 9.71
CA LYS A 114 -1.49 11.15 10.93
C LYS A 114 -0.37 12.15 11.18
N ALA A 115 0.32 12.56 10.12
CA ALA A 115 1.41 13.53 10.21
C ALA A 115 0.94 14.95 10.56
N THR A 116 -0.28 15.31 10.19
CA THR A 116 -0.74 16.71 10.23
C THR A 116 -1.84 17.00 11.24
N SER A 117 -2.54 15.98 11.77
CA SER A 117 -3.74 16.17 12.62
C SER A 117 -3.49 16.96 13.90
N HIS A 118 -2.26 17.07 14.36
CA HIS A 118 -1.90 17.81 15.57
C HIS A 118 -1.59 19.30 15.34
N LEU A 119 -1.56 19.74 14.08
CA LEU A 119 -1.19 21.11 13.70
C LEU A 119 -2.35 22.12 13.82
N MET A 120 -3.49 21.68 14.35
CA MET A 120 -4.67 22.54 14.54
C MET A 120 -5.04 23.27 13.22
N ASP A 121 -5.05 24.58 13.24
CA ASP A 121 -5.47 25.44 12.13
C ASP A 121 -4.57 25.31 10.87
N SER A 122 -3.30 24.95 11.05
CA SER A 122 -2.35 24.75 9.95
C SER A 122 -2.40 23.35 9.31
N ALA A 123 -3.25 22.45 9.82
CA ALA A 123 -3.30 21.06 9.36
C ALA A 123 -3.71 20.92 7.89
N ASP A 124 -4.68 21.72 7.45
CA ASP A 124 -5.20 21.65 6.08
C ASP A 124 -4.23 22.25 5.07
N ASP A 125 -3.50 23.30 5.44
CA ASP A 125 -2.45 23.89 4.61
C ASP A 125 -1.30 22.90 4.40
N ALA A 126 -0.81 22.27 5.47
CA ALA A 126 0.23 21.26 5.40
C ALA A 126 -0.18 20.05 4.55
N ARG A 127 -1.43 19.57 4.68
CA ARG A 127 -1.97 18.51 3.83
C ARG A 127 -1.99 18.92 2.36
N SER A 128 -2.47 20.13 2.08
CA SER A 128 -2.58 20.66 0.73
C SER A 128 -1.22 20.77 0.05
N GLU A 129 -0.20 21.20 0.78
CA GLU A 129 1.18 21.26 0.28
C GLU A 129 1.74 19.86 -0.02
N ILE A 130 1.59 18.88 0.88
CA ILE A 130 2.02 17.51 0.65
C ILE A 130 1.32 16.93 -0.59
N TYR A 131 0.00 17.08 -0.71
CA TYR A 131 -0.74 16.59 -1.88
C TYR A 131 -0.35 17.30 -3.18
N ARG A 132 -0.01 18.59 -3.11
CA ARG A 132 0.49 19.34 -4.27
C ARG A 132 1.83 18.78 -4.72
N ALA A 133 2.76 18.56 -3.80
CA ALA A 133 4.06 17.96 -4.06
C ALA A 133 3.92 16.54 -4.68
N ILE A 134 3.03 15.70 -4.15
CA ILE A 134 2.75 14.36 -4.69
C ILE A 134 2.23 14.46 -6.13
N ARG A 135 1.24 15.32 -6.41
CA ARG A 135 0.68 15.49 -7.77
C ARG A 135 1.72 15.98 -8.77
N ARG A 136 2.67 16.80 -8.32
CA ARG A 136 3.76 17.32 -9.16
C ARG A 136 4.97 16.41 -9.23
N LYS A 137 4.97 15.30 -8.47
CA LYS A 137 6.10 14.37 -8.33
C LYS A 137 7.37 15.05 -7.77
N GLU A 138 7.19 16.04 -6.92
CA GLU A 138 8.24 16.84 -6.28
C GLU A 138 8.59 16.23 -4.90
N LYS A 139 9.33 15.11 -4.91
CA LYS A 139 9.67 14.37 -3.68
C LYS A 139 10.38 15.24 -2.65
N HIS A 140 11.34 16.05 -3.09
CA HIS A 140 12.08 16.95 -2.21
C HIS A 140 11.18 18.00 -1.54
N THR A 141 10.22 18.56 -2.28
CA THR A 141 9.23 19.49 -1.71
C THR A 141 8.40 18.82 -0.62
N ALA A 142 7.92 17.59 -0.85
CA ALA A 142 7.21 16.84 0.17
C ALA A 142 8.08 16.58 1.41
N GLU A 143 9.35 16.23 1.22
CA GLU A 143 10.30 16.03 2.30
C GLU A 143 10.51 17.32 3.13
N THR A 144 10.66 18.47 2.49
CA THR A 144 10.79 19.76 3.14
C THR A 144 9.59 20.06 4.03
N VAL A 145 8.36 19.82 3.53
CA VAL A 145 7.13 20.01 4.31
C VAL A 145 7.13 19.10 5.55
N PHE A 146 7.47 17.82 5.41
CA PHE A 146 7.55 16.90 6.55
C PHE A 146 8.61 17.33 7.57
N ASN A 147 9.76 17.81 7.11
CA ASN A 147 10.82 18.31 7.99
C ASN A 147 10.35 19.53 8.79
N HIS A 148 9.67 20.46 8.14
CA HIS A 148 9.10 21.61 8.83
C HIS A 148 8.06 21.19 9.88
N ILE A 149 7.19 20.23 9.57
CA ILE A 149 6.25 19.68 10.56
C ILE A 149 7.00 19.08 11.76
N LEU A 150 8.10 18.35 11.52
CA LEU A 150 8.93 17.78 12.60
C LEU A 150 9.56 18.86 13.48
N GLU A 151 10.03 19.96 12.89
CA GLU A 151 10.64 21.09 13.61
C GLU A 151 9.66 21.78 14.57
N ILE A 152 8.41 22.00 14.10
CA ILE A 152 7.39 22.70 14.90
C ILE A 152 6.61 21.78 15.84
N THR A 153 6.89 20.48 15.83
CA THR A 153 6.21 19.51 16.70
C THR A 153 6.93 19.36 18.02
N ASP A 154 6.34 19.80 19.14
CA ASP A 154 6.97 19.75 20.47
C ASP A 154 6.94 18.35 21.09
N SER A 155 5.87 17.57 20.87
CA SER A 155 5.66 16.27 21.51
C SER A 155 6.48 15.17 20.83
N GLU A 156 7.33 14.48 21.61
CA GLU A 156 8.13 13.32 21.18
C GLU A 156 7.26 12.21 20.53
N ALA A 157 6.10 11.91 21.11
CA ALA A 157 5.19 10.91 20.58
C ALA A 157 4.62 11.32 19.21
N LYS A 158 4.30 12.62 19.04
CA LYS A 158 3.83 13.17 17.77
C LYS A 158 4.95 13.22 16.74
N ARG A 159 6.18 13.60 17.12
CA ARG A 159 7.37 13.55 16.26
C ARG A 159 7.61 12.15 15.70
N LYS A 160 7.52 11.10 16.51
CA LYS A 160 7.63 9.70 16.05
C LYS A 160 6.56 9.36 15.02
N THR A 161 5.33 9.84 15.23
CA THR A 161 4.23 9.64 14.28
C THR A 161 4.45 10.34 12.95
N VAL A 162 4.94 11.59 13.00
CA VAL A 162 5.30 12.37 11.79
C VAL A 162 6.45 11.71 11.06
N GLN A 163 7.51 11.30 11.76
CA GLN A 163 8.66 10.62 11.16
C GLN A 163 8.24 9.32 10.47
N ALA A 164 7.46 8.48 11.15
CA ALA A 164 6.95 7.24 10.55
C ALA A 164 6.07 7.50 9.31
N SER A 165 5.31 8.59 9.32
CA SER A 165 4.49 8.99 8.17
C SER A 165 5.33 9.52 7.01
N LYS A 166 6.35 10.32 7.30
CA LYS A 166 7.36 10.78 6.31
C LYS A 166 8.04 9.58 5.65
N ASP A 167 8.57 8.66 6.45
CA ASP A 167 9.29 7.48 5.97
C ASP A 167 8.38 6.61 5.10
N TYR A 168 7.13 6.44 5.50
CA TYR A 168 6.15 5.70 4.72
C TYR A 168 5.85 6.37 3.38
N ILE A 169 5.56 7.66 3.35
CA ILE A 169 5.24 8.39 2.11
C ILE A 169 6.45 8.45 1.18
N LEU A 170 7.62 8.84 1.69
CA LEU A 170 8.83 8.97 0.87
C LEU A 170 9.43 7.62 0.43
N GLY A 171 9.23 6.57 1.23
CA GLY A 171 9.65 5.20 0.90
C GLY A 171 8.75 4.50 -0.14
N ASN A 172 7.57 5.08 -0.42
CA ASN A 172 6.61 4.60 -1.42
C ASN A 172 6.42 5.58 -2.59
N TRP A 173 7.39 6.50 -2.78
CA TRP A 173 7.31 7.57 -3.80
C TRP A 173 7.40 7.04 -5.22
#